data_85f004a15d8ec070d2139b5dcfdd99e8
#
_entry.id   85f004a15d8ec070d2139b5dcfdd99e8
#
_cell.length_a   1.000
_cell.length_b   1.000
_cell.length_c   1.000
_cell.angle_alpha   90.00
_cell.angle_beta   90.00
_cell.angle_gamma   90.00
#
_symmetry.space_group_name_H-M   'P 1'
#
loop_
_entity.id
_entity.type
_entity.pdbx_description
1 polymer ?
#
loop_
_entity_poly.entity_id
_entity_poly.type
_entity_poly.pdbx_seq_one_letter_code
_entity_poly.pdbx_strand_id
1 'polypeptide(L)'
;MEEWSLQVQGICKTYGEKNALLPVDEVFPEHSFTCIVGRSGCGKTTLLRLLCGLEKPDAGIIELPEGKRIAPVFQEPRLMPWLNVGENITLAAQHDRTLDVSRLPELLKLLELEGTERLYPNQLSGGMAQRVSLGRTLFYNPDIILMDEPFSALDYFTRQGLQQTLLKLYAEERKTIIFVTHDVEEALLLGDRVLIMDKGRVREALPVKLPRPRQAADTEFQSLRQKILQAL
;
A
#
# COMPACT_ATOMS: atom_id res chain seq x y z
N MET A 1 -11.05 21.74 8.90
CA MET A 1 -10.56 20.48 9.50
C MET A 1 -10.14 19.61 8.32
N GLU A 2 -8.90 19.09 8.34
CA GLU A 2 -8.53 18.09 7.32
C GLU A 2 -9.43 16.88 7.50
N GLU A 3 -10.09 16.45 6.42
CA GLU A 3 -10.86 15.21 6.42
C GLU A 3 -9.88 14.04 6.52
N TRP A 4 -10.11 13.13 7.47
CA TRP A 4 -9.28 11.95 7.67
C TRP A 4 -9.99 10.69 7.19
N SER A 5 -9.22 9.79 6.59
CA SER A 5 -9.69 8.49 6.13
C SER A 5 -9.56 7.40 7.17
N LEU A 6 -8.53 7.51 8.02
CA LEU A 6 -8.20 6.52 9.04
C LEU A 6 -7.45 7.21 10.17
N GLN A 7 -7.84 6.93 11.41
CA GLN A 7 -7.15 7.45 12.60
C GLN A 7 -6.84 6.31 13.56
N VAL A 8 -5.69 6.39 14.21
CA VAL A 8 -5.29 5.47 15.28
C VAL A 8 -4.90 6.24 16.51
N GLN A 9 -5.31 5.74 17.69
CA GLN A 9 -5.06 6.35 18.98
C GLN A 9 -4.52 5.31 19.95
N GLY A 10 -3.27 5.44 20.36
CA GLY A 10 -2.60 4.60 21.34
C GLY A 10 -2.52 3.12 20.97
N ILE A 11 -2.58 2.76 19.67
CA ILE A 11 -2.56 1.34 19.31
C ILE A 11 -1.20 0.73 19.59
N CYS A 12 -1.21 -0.45 20.21
CA CYS A 12 0.01 -1.21 20.47
C CYS A 12 -0.19 -2.70 20.20
N LYS A 13 0.93 -3.43 20.04
CA LYS A 13 0.93 -4.89 19.82
C LYS A 13 2.17 -5.55 20.36
N THR A 14 1.96 -6.65 21.08
CA THR A 14 3.01 -7.48 21.67
C THR A 14 2.84 -8.92 21.19
N TYR A 15 3.93 -9.59 20.84
CA TYR A 15 3.98 -11.02 20.53
C TYR A 15 4.91 -11.72 21.53
N GLY A 16 4.33 -12.47 22.45
CA GLY A 16 5.07 -13.05 23.56
C GLY A 16 5.76 -11.95 24.38
N GLU A 17 7.09 -11.97 24.46
CA GLU A 17 7.87 -10.94 25.19
C GLU A 17 8.28 -9.74 24.30
N LYS A 18 8.00 -9.79 22.99
CA LYS A 18 8.43 -8.76 22.03
C LYS A 18 7.33 -7.73 21.81
N ASN A 19 7.60 -6.49 22.21
CA ASN A 19 6.78 -5.34 21.80
C ASN A 19 7.04 -5.04 20.32
N ALA A 20 6.13 -5.46 19.44
CA ALA A 20 6.24 -5.23 18.00
C ALA A 20 5.79 -3.81 17.62
N LEU A 21 4.81 -3.28 18.34
CA LEU A 21 4.33 -1.91 18.19
C LEU A 21 4.11 -1.33 19.60
N LEU A 22 4.78 -0.24 19.89
CA LEU A 22 4.53 0.60 21.07
C LEU A 22 3.38 1.55 20.77
N PRO A 23 2.77 2.23 21.75
CA PRO A 23 1.63 3.10 21.48
C PRO A 23 1.90 4.09 20.35
N VAL A 24 1.05 4.03 19.34
CA VAL A 24 1.08 4.87 18.13
C VAL A 24 -0.20 5.66 18.03
N ASP A 25 -0.04 6.97 17.86
CA ASP A 25 -1.10 7.91 17.48
C ASP A 25 -0.77 8.43 16.08
N GLU A 26 -1.68 8.30 15.14
CA GLU A 26 -1.48 8.75 13.75
C GLU A 26 -2.80 9.03 13.07
N VAL A 27 -2.80 10.03 12.19
CA VAL A 27 -3.93 10.37 11.33
C VAL A 27 -3.51 10.22 9.87
N PHE A 28 -4.28 9.46 9.12
CA PHE A 28 -4.09 9.30 7.67
C PHE A 28 -5.14 10.17 6.95
N PRO A 29 -4.73 11.28 6.32
CA PRO A 29 -5.65 12.18 5.63
C PRO A 29 -6.34 11.50 4.46
N GLU A 30 -7.56 11.94 4.13
CA GLU A 30 -8.22 11.51 2.90
C GLU A 30 -7.42 11.92 1.67
N HIS A 31 -7.50 11.08 0.64
CA HIS A 31 -6.87 11.34 -0.65
C HIS A 31 -5.35 11.63 -0.53
N SER A 32 -4.69 11.01 0.44
CA SER A 32 -3.25 11.16 0.65
C SER A 32 -2.49 9.88 0.34
N PHE A 33 -1.25 10.04 -0.09
CA PHE A 33 -0.31 8.93 -0.25
C PHE A 33 0.70 8.98 0.90
N THR A 34 0.47 8.18 1.94
CA THR A 34 1.39 8.08 3.10
C THR A 34 2.32 6.91 2.94
N CYS A 35 3.63 7.14 2.87
CA CYS A 35 4.64 6.10 2.89
C CYS A 35 5.15 5.88 4.32
N ILE A 36 5.39 4.62 4.69
CA ILE A 36 5.95 4.22 5.98
C ILE A 36 7.29 3.55 5.72
N VAL A 37 8.37 4.15 6.20
CA VAL A 37 9.73 3.63 6.07
C VAL A 37 10.30 3.24 7.42
N GLY A 38 11.22 2.28 7.43
CA GLY A 38 11.89 1.84 8.66
C GLY A 38 12.66 0.56 8.43
N ARG A 39 13.59 0.26 9.35
CA ARG A 39 14.40 -0.96 9.28
C ARG A 39 13.53 -2.21 9.38
N SER A 40 14.03 -3.34 8.89
CA SER A 40 13.35 -4.63 9.07
C SER A 40 13.05 -4.91 10.53
N GLY A 41 11.85 -5.40 10.82
CA GLY A 41 11.40 -5.71 12.18
C GLY A 41 11.04 -4.51 13.07
N CYS A 42 10.97 -3.28 12.55
CA CYS A 42 10.57 -2.10 13.34
C CYS A 42 9.05 -1.97 13.55
N GLY A 43 8.21 -2.87 13.04
CA GLY A 43 6.76 -2.89 13.30
C GLY A 43 5.85 -2.49 12.13
N LYS A 44 6.39 -2.15 10.93
CA LYS A 44 5.59 -1.70 9.77
C LYS A 44 4.49 -2.68 9.37
N THR A 45 4.84 -3.94 9.13
CA THR A 45 3.88 -5.00 8.78
C THR A 45 2.86 -5.23 9.89
N THR A 46 3.27 -5.15 11.17
CA THR A 46 2.35 -5.23 12.31
C THR A 46 1.34 -4.08 12.26
N LEU A 47 1.81 -2.85 12.06
CA LEU A 47 0.92 -1.70 11.91
C LEU A 47 -0.09 -1.92 10.79
N LEU A 48 0.34 -2.33 9.58
CA LEU A 48 -0.56 -2.61 8.47
C LEU A 48 -1.59 -3.70 8.80
N ARG A 49 -1.19 -4.79 9.47
CA ARG A 49 -2.11 -5.88 9.87
C ARG A 49 -3.18 -5.41 10.83
N LEU A 50 -2.84 -4.52 11.76
CA LEU A 50 -3.80 -3.90 12.65
C LEU A 50 -4.76 -2.99 11.87
N LEU A 51 -4.22 -2.12 10.97
CA LEU A 51 -5.02 -1.19 10.17
C LEU A 51 -6.03 -1.90 9.26
N CYS A 52 -5.69 -3.06 8.69
CA CYS A 52 -6.62 -3.82 7.85
C CYS A 52 -7.49 -4.83 8.63
N GLY A 53 -7.43 -4.83 9.96
CA GLY A 53 -8.24 -5.69 10.81
C GLY A 53 -7.87 -7.18 10.78
N LEU A 54 -6.71 -7.55 10.20
CA LEU A 54 -6.21 -8.92 10.22
C LEU A 54 -5.75 -9.35 11.62
N GLU A 55 -5.37 -8.38 12.43
CA GLU A 55 -5.03 -8.57 13.84
C GLU A 55 -5.72 -7.49 14.68
N LYS A 56 -5.95 -7.77 15.96
CA LYS A 56 -6.50 -6.80 16.90
C LYS A 56 -5.35 -6.16 17.70
N PRO A 57 -5.39 -4.86 17.94
CA PRO A 57 -4.43 -4.22 18.85
C PRO A 57 -4.67 -4.74 20.28
N ASP A 58 -3.62 -4.75 21.10
CA ASP A 58 -3.71 -5.12 22.52
C ASP A 58 -4.28 -3.96 23.36
N ALA A 59 -4.09 -2.72 22.90
CA ALA A 59 -4.74 -1.52 23.41
C ALA A 59 -4.84 -0.46 22.32
N GLY A 60 -5.61 0.60 22.61
CA GLY A 60 -5.87 1.70 21.66
C GLY A 60 -7.05 1.45 20.75
N ILE A 61 -7.32 2.39 19.86
CA ILE A 61 -8.49 2.41 18.98
C ILE A 61 -8.04 2.70 17.54
N ILE A 62 -8.69 2.02 16.60
CA ILE A 62 -8.57 2.29 15.15
C ILE A 62 -9.94 2.78 14.72
N GLU A 63 -10.00 4.02 14.21
CA GLU A 63 -11.23 4.63 13.75
C GLU A 63 -11.22 4.70 12.22
N LEU A 64 -12.25 4.11 11.62
CA LEU A 64 -12.54 4.15 10.20
C LEU A 64 -13.93 4.78 10.03
N PRO A 65 -14.12 5.83 9.21
CA PRO A 65 -15.44 6.39 8.96
C PRO A 65 -16.41 5.33 8.41
N GLU A 66 -17.67 5.44 8.82
CA GLU A 66 -18.70 4.48 8.41
C GLU A 66 -18.82 4.39 6.89
N GLY A 67 -18.92 3.17 6.37
CA GLY A 67 -19.04 2.90 4.93
C GLY A 67 -17.72 2.88 4.16
N LYS A 68 -16.59 3.31 4.74
CA LYS A 68 -15.28 3.22 4.10
C LYS A 68 -14.77 1.79 4.03
N ARG A 69 -14.23 1.42 2.87
CA ARG A 69 -13.65 0.10 2.62
C ARG A 69 -12.13 0.18 2.64
N ILE A 70 -11.52 -0.80 3.28
CA ILE A 70 -10.07 -0.98 3.34
C ILE A 70 -9.68 -2.28 2.64
N ALA A 71 -8.63 -2.29 1.84
CA ALA A 71 -8.11 -3.52 1.26
C ALA A 71 -6.58 -3.55 1.21
N PRO A 72 -5.95 -4.69 1.59
CA PRO A 72 -4.52 -4.87 1.54
C PRO A 72 -4.03 -5.37 0.19
N VAL A 73 -2.82 -4.93 -0.19
CA VAL A 73 -1.94 -5.57 -1.18
C VAL A 73 -0.74 -6.12 -0.42
N PHE A 74 -0.58 -7.43 -0.42
CA PHE A 74 0.50 -8.09 0.31
C PHE A 74 1.80 -8.14 -0.52
N GLN A 75 2.92 -8.32 0.17
CA GLN A 75 4.23 -8.54 -0.44
C GLN A 75 4.20 -9.74 -1.40
N GLU A 76 3.61 -10.86 -0.97
CA GLU A 76 3.32 -12.00 -1.83
C GLU A 76 1.96 -11.80 -2.50
N PRO A 77 1.81 -12.04 -3.81
CA PRO A 77 0.54 -11.84 -4.55
C PRO A 77 -0.64 -12.62 -4.01
N ARG A 78 -0.42 -13.78 -3.37
CA ARG A 78 -1.44 -14.67 -2.78
C ARG A 78 -2.61 -14.94 -3.74
N LEU A 79 -2.28 -15.24 -5.00
CA LEU A 79 -3.27 -15.60 -6.00
C LEU A 79 -3.83 -16.99 -5.71
N MET A 80 -5.12 -17.20 -6.03
CA MET A 80 -5.75 -18.50 -5.97
C MET A 80 -5.22 -19.34 -7.13
N PRO A 81 -4.47 -20.43 -6.89
CA PRO A 81 -3.76 -21.15 -7.95
C PRO A 81 -4.70 -21.89 -8.94
N TRP A 82 -5.93 -22.13 -8.53
CA TRP A 82 -6.98 -22.78 -9.36
C TRP A 82 -7.85 -21.80 -10.14
N LEU A 83 -7.66 -20.49 -9.97
CA LEU A 83 -8.36 -19.44 -10.69
C LEU A 83 -7.41 -18.80 -11.71
N ASN A 84 -7.95 -18.46 -12.89
CA ASN A 84 -7.22 -17.68 -13.89
C ASN A 84 -7.09 -16.21 -13.47
N VAL A 85 -6.40 -15.38 -14.25
CA VAL A 85 -6.18 -13.95 -13.99
C VAL A 85 -7.50 -13.20 -13.82
N GLY A 86 -8.43 -13.35 -14.74
CA GLY A 86 -9.73 -12.68 -14.70
C GLY A 86 -10.52 -13.05 -13.44
N GLU A 87 -10.56 -14.33 -13.10
CA GLU A 87 -11.24 -14.86 -11.92
C GLU A 87 -10.56 -14.42 -10.61
N ASN A 88 -9.23 -14.35 -10.58
CA ASN A 88 -8.50 -13.80 -9.43
C ASN A 88 -8.83 -12.33 -9.20
N ILE A 89 -8.86 -11.51 -10.25
CA ILE A 89 -9.21 -10.08 -10.15
C ILE A 89 -10.65 -9.92 -9.66
N THR A 90 -11.59 -10.65 -10.25
CA THR A 90 -13.03 -10.50 -9.95
C THR A 90 -13.51 -11.34 -8.76
N LEU A 91 -12.60 -11.95 -8.00
CA LEU A 91 -12.94 -12.87 -6.90
C LEU A 91 -13.94 -12.27 -5.89
N ALA A 92 -13.80 -10.99 -5.59
CA ALA A 92 -14.70 -10.30 -4.65
C ALA A 92 -16.17 -10.26 -5.13
N ALA A 93 -16.41 -10.25 -6.45
CA ALA A 93 -17.77 -10.25 -7.00
C ALA A 93 -18.58 -11.53 -6.70
N GLN A 94 -17.91 -12.61 -6.32
CA GLN A 94 -18.59 -13.84 -5.89
C GLN A 94 -19.37 -13.64 -4.58
N HIS A 95 -18.95 -12.68 -3.75
CA HIS A 95 -19.55 -12.39 -2.44
C HIS A 95 -20.24 -11.02 -2.37
N ASP A 96 -19.87 -10.09 -3.25
CA ASP A 96 -20.46 -8.76 -3.35
C ASP A 96 -20.98 -8.50 -4.77
N ARG A 97 -22.30 -8.66 -4.94
CA ARG A 97 -23.00 -8.46 -6.22
C ARG A 97 -23.08 -6.99 -6.65
N THR A 98 -22.66 -6.05 -5.82
CA THR A 98 -22.58 -4.63 -6.19
C THR A 98 -21.35 -4.32 -7.02
N LEU A 99 -20.36 -5.24 -7.07
CA LEU A 99 -19.15 -5.08 -7.86
C LEU A 99 -19.42 -5.39 -9.33
N ASP A 100 -19.07 -4.43 -10.17
CA ASP A 100 -19.33 -4.50 -11.62
C ASP A 100 -18.19 -5.24 -12.35
N VAL A 101 -18.46 -6.47 -12.79
CA VAL A 101 -17.52 -7.31 -13.54
C VAL A 101 -17.14 -6.70 -14.90
N SER A 102 -17.97 -5.79 -15.45
CA SER A 102 -17.68 -5.13 -16.71
C SER A 102 -16.45 -4.21 -16.66
N ARG A 103 -15.95 -3.86 -15.47
CA ARG A 103 -14.70 -3.11 -15.24
C ARG A 103 -13.42 -3.92 -15.51
N LEU A 104 -13.52 -5.25 -15.63
CA LEU A 104 -12.35 -6.11 -15.81
C LEU A 104 -11.47 -5.72 -16.99
N PRO A 105 -11.99 -5.48 -18.22
CA PRO A 105 -11.16 -5.09 -19.36
C PRO A 105 -10.38 -3.78 -19.12
N GLU A 106 -11.01 -2.79 -18.47
CA GLU A 106 -10.37 -1.52 -18.13
C GLU A 106 -9.22 -1.73 -17.13
N LEU A 107 -9.44 -2.54 -16.09
CA LEU A 107 -8.40 -2.88 -15.11
C LEU A 107 -7.24 -3.65 -15.75
N LEU A 108 -7.53 -4.60 -16.63
CA LEU A 108 -6.48 -5.34 -17.35
C LEU A 108 -5.62 -4.39 -18.20
N LYS A 109 -6.25 -3.44 -18.88
CA LYS A 109 -5.53 -2.40 -19.64
C LYS A 109 -4.70 -1.50 -18.75
N LEU A 110 -5.27 -1.00 -17.64
CA LEU A 110 -4.56 -0.16 -16.66
C LEU A 110 -3.32 -0.86 -16.10
N LEU A 111 -3.42 -2.16 -15.88
CA LEU A 111 -2.37 -2.99 -15.27
C LEU A 111 -1.44 -3.64 -16.30
N GLU A 112 -1.62 -3.33 -17.61
CA GLU A 112 -0.85 -3.95 -18.70
C GLU A 112 -0.92 -5.50 -18.67
N LEU A 113 -2.13 -6.03 -18.46
CA LEU A 113 -2.43 -7.46 -18.40
C LEU A 113 -3.36 -7.90 -19.53
N GLU A 114 -3.54 -7.07 -20.57
CA GLU A 114 -4.39 -7.39 -21.72
C GLU A 114 -3.93 -8.72 -22.37
N GLY A 115 -4.90 -9.57 -22.72
CA GLY A 115 -4.65 -10.88 -23.33
C GLY A 115 -4.17 -11.97 -22.36
N THR A 116 -4.10 -11.68 -21.06
CA THR A 116 -3.65 -12.65 -20.03
C THR A 116 -4.80 -13.19 -19.18
N GLU A 117 -6.04 -12.84 -19.48
CA GLU A 117 -7.23 -13.11 -18.66
C GLU A 117 -7.41 -14.58 -18.32
N ARG A 118 -7.01 -15.47 -19.26
CA ARG A 118 -7.16 -16.92 -19.15
C ARG A 118 -5.94 -17.63 -18.59
N LEU A 119 -4.83 -16.91 -18.35
CA LEU A 119 -3.62 -17.50 -17.77
C LEU A 119 -3.83 -17.82 -16.28
N TYR A 120 -3.21 -18.88 -15.82
CA TYR A 120 -3.19 -19.29 -14.42
C TYR A 120 -1.93 -18.75 -13.71
N PRO A 121 -1.93 -18.62 -12.37
CA PRO A 121 -0.82 -18.08 -11.60
C PRO A 121 0.56 -18.70 -11.91
N ASN A 122 0.61 -20.00 -12.20
CA ASN A 122 1.85 -20.69 -12.55
C ASN A 122 2.42 -20.32 -13.95
N GLN A 123 1.66 -19.60 -14.75
CA GLN A 123 2.05 -19.11 -16.07
C GLN A 123 2.50 -17.65 -16.05
N LEU A 124 2.42 -16.99 -14.88
CA LEU A 124 2.71 -15.57 -14.73
C LEU A 124 4.15 -15.34 -14.27
N SER A 125 4.76 -14.24 -14.76
CA SER A 125 5.96 -13.70 -14.12
C SER A 125 5.61 -13.13 -12.73
N GLY A 126 6.61 -12.92 -11.86
CA GLY A 126 6.39 -12.30 -10.55
C GLY A 126 5.74 -10.92 -10.64
N GLY A 127 6.16 -10.11 -11.62
CA GLY A 127 5.56 -8.79 -11.88
C GLY A 127 4.10 -8.88 -12.35
N MET A 128 3.76 -9.83 -13.22
CA MET A 128 2.37 -10.06 -13.64
C MET A 128 1.52 -10.50 -12.45
N ALA A 129 2.00 -11.42 -11.63
CA ALA A 129 1.28 -11.89 -10.46
C ALA A 129 1.01 -10.73 -9.47
N GLN A 130 1.97 -9.82 -9.29
CA GLN A 130 1.79 -8.64 -8.45
C GLN A 130 0.77 -7.66 -9.05
N ARG A 131 0.77 -7.46 -10.37
CA ARG A 131 -0.25 -6.66 -11.07
C ARG A 131 -1.66 -7.28 -10.92
N VAL A 132 -1.79 -8.60 -10.99
CA VAL A 132 -3.06 -9.30 -10.73
C VAL A 132 -3.53 -9.09 -9.30
N SER A 133 -2.63 -9.18 -8.31
CA SER A 133 -2.94 -8.90 -6.90
C SER A 133 -3.43 -7.45 -6.69
N LEU A 134 -2.77 -6.48 -7.34
CA LEU A 134 -3.21 -5.09 -7.35
C LEU A 134 -4.58 -4.96 -8.02
N GLY A 135 -4.79 -5.61 -9.17
CA GLY A 135 -6.07 -5.63 -9.88
C GLY A 135 -7.23 -6.15 -9.04
N ARG A 136 -7.01 -7.21 -8.27
CA ARG A 136 -8.00 -7.73 -7.33
C ARG A 136 -8.40 -6.69 -6.28
N THR A 137 -7.42 -5.96 -5.75
CA THR A 137 -7.66 -4.89 -4.78
C THR A 137 -8.43 -3.73 -5.42
N LEU A 138 -8.04 -3.30 -6.61
CA LEU A 138 -8.72 -2.23 -7.35
C LEU A 138 -10.14 -2.61 -7.79
N PHE A 139 -10.35 -3.87 -8.16
CA PHE A 139 -11.68 -4.37 -8.50
C PHE A 139 -12.64 -4.30 -7.31
N TYR A 140 -12.16 -4.61 -6.11
CA TYR A 140 -12.92 -4.44 -4.86
C TYR A 140 -13.29 -2.98 -4.58
N ASN A 141 -12.63 -2.02 -5.24
CA ASN A 141 -12.85 -0.58 -5.16
C ASN A 141 -12.84 -0.04 -3.71
N PRO A 142 -11.74 -0.24 -2.97
CA PRO A 142 -11.64 0.28 -1.61
C PRO A 142 -11.41 1.79 -1.61
N ASP A 143 -11.75 2.47 -0.50
CA ASP A 143 -11.41 3.86 -0.24
C ASP A 143 -9.95 4.00 0.20
N ILE A 144 -9.45 2.99 0.94
CA ILE A 144 -8.10 2.95 1.48
C ILE A 144 -7.39 1.69 1.00
N ILE A 145 -6.21 1.87 0.42
CA ILE A 145 -5.34 0.78 -0.03
C ILE A 145 -4.12 0.70 0.89
N LEU A 146 -3.92 -0.45 1.52
CA LEU A 146 -2.75 -0.73 2.34
C LEU A 146 -1.78 -1.61 1.55
N MET A 147 -0.52 -1.21 1.42
CA MET A 147 0.47 -1.95 0.65
C MET A 147 1.69 -2.31 1.52
N ASP A 148 1.98 -3.60 1.65
CA ASP A 148 3.12 -4.10 2.41
C ASP A 148 4.25 -4.55 1.48
N GLU A 149 5.25 -3.69 1.28
CA GLU A 149 6.42 -3.90 0.43
C GLU A 149 6.08 -4.53 -0.96
N PRO A 150 5.08 -3.99 -1.71
CA PRO A 150 4.51 -4.68 -2.86
C PRO A 150 5.48 -4.82 -4.04
N PHE A 151 6.60 -4.10 -4.03
CA PHE A 151 7.57 -4.08 -5.12
C PHE A 151 8.93 -4.70 -4.77
N SER A 152 9.08 -5.24 -3.56
CA SER A 152 10.37 -5.75 -3.03
C SER A 152 10.98 -6.89 -3.85
N ALA A 153 10.14 -7.74 -4.46
CA ALA A 153 10.57 -8.91 -5.25
C ALA A 153 10.66 -8.63 -6.76
N LEU A 154 10.52 -7.37 -7.20
CA LEU A 154 10.46 -7.01 -8.61
C LEU A 154 11.80 -6.48 -9.12
N ASP A 155 12.11 -6.79 -10.39
CA ASP A 155 13.19 -6.16 -11.10
C ASP A 155 12.96 -4.65 -11.29
N TYR A 156 14.01 -3.93 -11.66
CA TYR A 156 13.98 -2.47 -11.76
C TYR A 156 12.91 -1.93 -12.72
N PHE A 157 12.82 -2.49 -13.92
CA PHE A 157 11.89 -1.98 -14.95
C PHE A 157 10.42 -2.27 -14.60
N THR A 158 10.14 -3.47 -14.12
CA THR A 158 8.81 -3.87 -13.64
C THR A 158 8.37 -2.99 -12.47
N ARG A 159 9.28 -2.70 -11.54
CA ARG A 159 9.02 -1.82 -10.39
C ARG A 159 8.66 -0.42 -10.86
N GLN A 160 9.45 0.18 -11.76
CA GLN A 160 9.17 1.51 -12.30
C GLN A 160 7.79 1.57 -13.00
N GLY A 161 7.45 0.58 -13.81
CA GLY A 161 6.15 0.51 -14.48
C GLY A 161 4.99 0.49 -13.49
N LEU A 162 5.11 -0.32 -12.41
CA LEU A 162 4.07 -0.39 -11.36
C LEU A 162 3.98 0.89 -10.52
N GLN A 163 5.10 1.55 -10.23
CA GLN A 163 5.10 2.85 -9.56
C GLN A 163 4.37 3.91 -10.38
N GLN A 164 4.59 3.95 -11.69
CA GLN A 164 3.88 4.86 -12.60
C GLN A 164 2.39 4.55 -12.65
N THR A 165 2.02 3.27 -12.76
CA THR A 165 0.63 2.82 -12.72
C THR A 165 -0.05 3.24 -11.42
N LEU A 166 0.62 3.08 -10.28
CA LEU A 166 0.10 3.46 -8.97
C LEU A 166 -0.07 4.99 -8.83
N LEU A 167 0.89 5.78 -9.34
CA LEU A 167 0.78 7.24 -9.36
C LEU A 167 -0.35 7.73 -10.25
N LYS A 168 -0.56 7.10 -11.42
CA LYS A 168 -1.68 7.39 -12.30
C LYS A 168 -3.01 7.11 -11.60
N LEU A 169 -3.15 5.93 -11.02
CA LEU A 169 -4.33 5.55 -10.24
C LEU A 169 -4.60 6.52 -9.08
N TYR A 170 -3.56 6.89 -8.34
CA TYR A 170 -3.68 7.86 -7.25
C TYR A 170 -4.20 9.22 -7.75
N ALA A 171 -3.71 9.69 -8.90
CA ALA A 171 -4.15 10.96 -9.49
C ALA A 171 -5.59 10.91 -10.00
N GLU A 172 -6.03 9.79 -10.58
CA GLU A 172 -7.34 9.63 -11.22
C GLU A 172 -8.45 9.30 -10.22
N GLU A 173 -8.20 8.38 -9.28
CA GLU A 173 -9.25 7.84 -8.40
C GLU A 173 -9.28 8.47 -6.99
N ARG A 174 -8.33 9.34 -6.65
CA ARG A 174 -8.24 10.00 -5.34
C ARG A 174 -8.35 9.04 -4.15
N LYS A 175 -7.73 7.86 -4.24
CA LYS A 175 -7.71 6.89 -3.13
C LYS A 175 -6.78 7.37 -2.02
N THR A 176 -7.03 6.91 -0.81
CA THR A 176 -6.05 7.00 0.28
C THR A 176 -5.13 5.80 0.20
N ILE A 177 -3.82 6.02 0.15
CA ILE A 177 -2.83 4.95 0.03
C ILE A 177 -1.88 5.01 1.23
N ILE A 178 -1.73 3.87 1.92
CA ILE A 178 -0.73 3.66 2.96
C ILE A 178 0.23 2.58 2.45
N PHE A 179 1.47 2.99 2.21
CA PHE A 179 2.47 2.21 1.51
C PHE A 179 3.69 1.95 2.38
N VAL A 180 3.92 0.71 2.73
CA VAL A 180 5.12 0.30 3.48
C VAL A 180 6.22 -0.07 2.52
N THR A 181 7.41 0.47 2.74
CA THR A 181 8.63 0.10 2.02
C THR A 181 9.85 0.27 2.91
N HIS A 182 10.94 -0.40 2.59
CA HIS A 182 12.26 -0.15 3.15
C HIS A 182 13.11 0.78 2.27
N ASP A 183 12.64 1.11 1.06
CA ASP A 183 13.32 1.97 0.10
C ASP A 183 12.87 3.43 0.26
N VAL A 184 13.79 4.28 0.73
CA VAL A 184 13.55 5.71 0.95
C VAL A 184 13.30 6.46 -0.36
N GLU A 185 13.96 6.04 -1.44
CA GLU A 185 13.77 6.65 -2.76
C GLU A 185 12.36 6.39 -3.28
N GLU A 186 11.89 5.15 -3.16
CA GLU A 186 10.52 4.78 -3.48
C GLU A 186 9.49 5.57 -2.68
N ALA A 187 9.70 5.71 -1.35
CA ALA A 187 8.83 6.48 -0.49
C ALA A 187 8.75 7.96 -0.90
N LEU A 188 9.87 8.55 -1.32
CA LEU A 188 9.93 9.93 -1.80
C LEU A 188 9.34 10.09 -3.20
N LEU A 189 9.48 9.11 -4.08
CA LEU A 189 8.87 9.16 -5.42
C LEU A 189 7.34 9.14 -5.33
N LEU A 190 6.78 8.33 -4.43
CA LEU A 190 5.36 8.04 -4.38
C LEU A 190 4.60 8.90 -3.36
N GLY A 191 5.13 9.08 -2.14
CA GLY A 191 4.38 9.60 -1.00
C GLY A 191 4.21 11.12 -1.00
N ASP A 192 3.08 11.61 -0.46
CA ASP A 192 2.91 13.02 -0.08
C ASP A 192 3.49 13.30 1.29
N ARG A 193 3.63 12.25 2.10
CA ARG A 193 4.30 12.26 3.40
C ARG A 193 4.98 10.93 3.66
N VAL A 194 6.04 10.98 4.47
CA VAL A 194 6.80 9.81 4.89
C VAL A 194 6.79 9.72 6.40
N LEU A 195 6.27 8.61 6.94
CA LEU A 195 6.37 8.25 8.34
C LEU A 195 7.62 7.41 8.56
N ILE A 196 8.48 7.83 9.46
CA ILE A 196 9.69 7.11 9.82
C ILE A 196 9.41 6.28 11.07
N MET A 197 9.50 4.95 10.93
CA MET A 197 9.29 4.02 12.04
C MET A 197 10.62 3.42 12.52
N ASP A 198 10.79 3.41 13.85
CA ASP A 198 11.89 2.70 14.49
C ASP A 198 11.41 2.10 15.83
N LYS A 199 11.83 0.85 16.09
CA LYS A 199 11.58 0.12 17.36
C LYS A 199 10.12 0.20 17.82
N GLY A 200 9.18 -0.04 16.92
CA GLY A 200 7.75 -0.07 17.21
C GLY A 200 7.09 1.30 17.37
N ARG A 201 7.73 2.40 16.99
CA ARG A 201 7.19 3.76 17.11
C ARG A 201 7.27 4.51 15.79
N VAL A 202 6.33 5.41 15.57
CA VAL A 202 6.48 6.49 14.58
C VAL A 202 7.35 7.57 15.24
N ARG A 203 8.54 7.82 14.68
CA ARG A 203 9.49 8.81 15.19
C ARG A 203 9.27 10.20 14.62
N GLU A 204 9.01 10.24 13.33
CA GLU A 204 8.86 11.51 12.61
C GLU A 204 7.89 11.31 11.44
N ALA A 205 7.12 12.35 11.13
CA ALA A 205 6.27 12.45 9.95
C ALA A 205 6.77 13.62 9.09
N LEU A 206 7.26 13.34 7.89
CA LEU A 206 7.84 14.33 7.00
C LEU A 206 6.92 14.57 5.79
N PRO A 207 6.45 15.79 5.56
CA PRO A 207 5.74 16.12 4.34
C PRO A 207 6.71 16.15 3.15
N VAL A 208 6.29 15.59 2.00
CA VAL A 208 7.04 15.64 0.74
C VAL A 208 6.38 16.65 -0.18
N LYS A 209 6.85 17.91 -0.12
CA LYS A 209 6.27 19.03 -0.88
C LYS A 209 6.84 19.15 -2.31
N LEU A 210 7.48 18.10 -2.81
CA LEU A 210 8.04 18.06 -4.17
C LEU A 210 6.91 17.84 -5.18
N PRO A 211 6.87 18.62 -6.28
CA PRO A 211 5.90 18.41 -7.36
C PRO A 211 6.16 17.07 -8.06
N ARG A 212 5.10 16.47 -8.62
CA ARG A 212 5.20 15.27 -9.48
C ARG A 212 5.23 15.69 -10.96
N PRO A 213 5.95 14.99 -11.86
CA PRO A 213 6.80 13.83 -11.60
C PRO A 213 8.11 14.21 -10.88
N ARG A 214 8.52 13.43 -9.88
CA ARG A 214 9.74 13.64 -9.11
C ARG A 214 10.92 12.93 -9.75
N GLN A 215 12.10 13.54 -9.67
CA GLN A 215 13.32 12.96 -10.17
C GLN A 215 14.32 12.77 -9.02
N ALA A 216 14.86 11.55 -8.91
CA ALA A 216 15.81 11.22 -7.86
C ALA A 216 17.11 12.06 -7.92
N ALA A 217 17.42 12.65 -9.09
CA ALA A 217 18.58 13.50 -9.28
C ALA A 217 18.42 14.94 -8.72
N ASP A 218 17.20 15.36 -8.38
CA ASP A 218 16.92 16.72 -7.91
C ASP A 218 17.56 16.98 -6.54
N THR A 219 18.14 18.14 -6.36
CA THR A 219 18.85 18.53 -5.12
C THR A 219 17.92 18.47 -3.89
N GLU A 220 16.68 18.94 -4.01
CA GLU A 220 15.70 18.90 -2.92
C GLU A 220 15.31 17.45 -2.58
N PHE A 221 15.16 16.60 -3.60
CA PHE A 221 14.90 15.18 -3.40
C PHE A 221 16.05 14.51 -2.62
N GLN A 222 17.29 14.76 -3.04
CA GLN A 222 18.46 14.21 -2.36
C GLN A 222 18.61 14.73 -0.92
N SER A 223 18.29 16.00 -0.66
CA SER A 223 18.29 16.58 0.69
C SER A 223 17.26 15.85 1.60
N LEU A 224 16.04 15.66 1.12
CA LEU A 224 15.01 14.91 1.87
C LEU A 224 15.40 13.45 2.09
N ARG A 225 15.96 12.80 1.06
CA ARG A 225 16.48 11.43 1.16
C ARG A 225 17.53 11.31 2.25
N GLN A 226 18.49 12.23 2.28
CA GLN A 226 19.53 12.23 3.30
C GLN A 226 18.96 12.45 4.71
N LYS A 227 17.99 13.37 4.86
CA LYS A 227 17.29 13.59 6.13
C LYS A 227 16.60 12.33 6.65
N ILE A 228 15.87 11.61 5.79
CA ILE A 228 15.20 10.36 6.18
C ILE A 228 16.22 9.28 6.56
N LEU A 229 17.30 9.13 5.79
CA LEU A 229 18.34 8.15 6.07
C LEU A 229 19.07 8.41 7.39
N GLN A 230 19.21 9.66 7.82
CA GLN A 230 19.78 10.02 9.12
C GLN A 230 18.83 9.75 10.30
N ALA A 231 17.52 9.73 10.03
CA ALA A 231 16.50 9.46 11.05
C ALA A 231 16.18 7.95 11.23
N LEU A 232 16.63 7.09 10.30
CA LEU A 232 16.53 5.62 10.34
C LEU A 232 17.67 4.97 11.13
#